data_147662df0dcaba54add529fc93c2953c
#
_entry.id   147662df0dcaba54add529fc93c2953c
#
_cell.length_a   1.000
_cell.length_b   1.000
_cell.length_c   1.000
_cell.angle_alpha   90.00
_cell.angle_beta   90.00
_cell.angle_gamma   90.00
#
_symmetry.space_group_name_H-M   'P 1'
#
loop_
_entity.id
_entity.type
_entity.pdbx_description
1 polymer ?
#
loop_
_entity_poly.entity_id
_entity_poly.type
_entity_poly.pdbx_seq_one_letter_code
_entity_poly.pdbx_strand_id
1 'polypeptide(L)'
;GVWSGQPVYTQGDEKYNSDVMSFNFKTKKGFINNVKTEQGEGYMQSESSKRANDGTLYLEHAKYTTCDAKHPDFYLALSRAKVKPGKEVVFGPAYLVVADVPLPLAVPYGFFPFKKKYSSGFLMPTYGDDSRRGFYLRNGGYYFAFNDYWDMRLLGEIYTKGSWGTTIESTYNRRYRYSGNIFLSYQNTVDGEKNMPDYMKSTSFKIQWSHRQDPKSLPNSNFSASVNFATQSYERNNLYSLYNPELLTQSTRTSSVSFSHTFERLGLTLSATTNLNQNMRDSTIDLTLPDLNISLSRLYPFRRKKMSGKERWYEKIAMSYTGQLSNRISTKEDKLMHSNLIKDWRNGMNHSVPVSASFQVFKYINVTPSLQFTDRMYSNKIMRSWDQTNQTEVNDTVYGFYNVYNWYASVSANTTLYGFYKPWRKLFGDGIIAVRHVLKPSVSYSYAPDFGTSHYGYYDSYVRTDAYGNVSTVTYSPYSNGMFGVPSRGKSGNISMR
;
A
#
# COMPACT_ATOMS: atom_id res chain seq x y z
N GLY A 1 -43.37 -27.44 -57.18
CA GLY A 1 -41.90 -27.39 -57.00
C GLY A 1 -41.47 -27.92 -55.64
N VAL A 2 -40.64 -28.92 -55.63
CA VAL A 2 -40.02 -29.43 -54.37
C VAL A 2 -38.93 -28.44 -54.01
N TRP A 3 -39.09 -27.72 -52.90
CA TRP A 3 -38.07 -26.88 -52.34
C TRP A 3 -37.11 -27.77 -51.56
N SER A 4 -35.88 -27.86 -51.99
CA SER A 4 -34.81 -28.56 -51.25
C SER A 4 -33.90 -27.52 -50.60
N GLY A 5 -33.74 -27.58 -49.28
CA GLY A 5 -32.84 -26.73 -48.50
C GLY A 5 -33.29 -26.63 -47.04
N GLN A 6 -32.35 -26.40 -46.14
CA GLN A 6 -32.67 -26.15 -44.74
C GLN A 6 -33.24 -24.73 -44.58
N PRO A 7 -34.37 -24.56 -43.84
CA PRO A 7 -34.91 -23.24 -43.62
C PRO A 7 -33.99 -22.39 -42.74
N VAL A 8 -33.72 -21.18 -43.18
CA VAL A 8 -32.88 -20.19 -42.49
C VAL A 8 -33.74 -18.96 -42.21
N TYR A 9 -33.81 -18.62 -40.94
CA TYR A 9 -34.45 -17.38 -40.50
C TYR A 9 -33.39 -16.38 -40.05
N THR A 10 -33.42 -15.16 -40.61
CA THR A 10 -32.49 -14.08 -40.25
C THR A 10 -33.27 -12.89 -39.70
N GLN A 11 -32.83 -12.36 -38.56
CA GLN A 11 -33.39 -11.15 -37.99
C GLN A 11 -32.27 -10.28 -37.40
N GLY A 12 -31.99 -9.16 -38.04
CA GLY A 12 -30.80 -8.37 -37.71
C GLY A 12 -29.51 -9.17 -37.94
N ASP A 13 -28.64 -9.22 -36.97
CA ASP A 13 -27.39 -9.97 -37.04
C ASP A 13 -27.54 -11.44 -36.65
N GLU A 14 -28.75 -11.87 -36.28
CA GLU A 14 -28.99 -13.23 -35.80
C GLU A 14 -29.45 -14.14 -36.91
N LYS A 15 -28.85 -15.32 -37.00
CA LYS A 15 -29.15 -16.36 -37.98
C LYS A 15 -29.54 -17.65 -37.29
N TYR A 16 -30.68 -18.20 -37.69
CA TYR A 16 -31.23 -19.45 -37.16
C TYR A 16 -31.32 -20.47 -38.29
N ASN A 17 -30.50 -21.51 -38.24
CA ASN A 17 -30.58 -22.65 -39.15
C ASN A 17 -31.39 -23.74 -38.45
N SER A 18 -32.33 -24.36 -39.17
CA SER A 18 -33.21 -25.39 -38.61
C SER A 18 -33.64 -26.40 -39.64
N ASP A 19 -34.12 -27.56 -39.18
CA ASP A 19 -34.70 -28.58 -40.06
C ASP A 19 -36.15 -28.28 -40.38
N VAL A 20 -36.90 -27.84 -39.36
CA VAL A 20 -38.34 -27.47 -39.52
C VAL A 20 -38.60 -26.19 -38.74
N MET A 21 -39.28 -25.25 -39.39
CA MET A 21 -39.68 -24.00 -38.79
C MET A 21 -41.14 -23.68 -39.08
N SER A 22 -41.91 -23.36 -38.03
CA SER A 22 -43.25 -22.83 -38.11
C SER A 22 -43.29 -21.45 -37.49
N PHE A 23 -43.72 -20.43 -38.23
CA PHE A 23 -43.78 -19.06 -37.75
C PHE A 23 -45.12 -18.40 -38.08
N ASN A 24 -45.74 -17.82 -37.09
CA ASN A 24 -46.97 -17.07 -37.21
C ASN A 24 -46.70 -15.57 -37.31
N PHE A 25 -46.82 -14.96 -38.46
CA PHE A 25 -46.51 -13.56 -38.73
C PHE A 25 -47.41 -12.58 -37.97
N LYS A 26 -48.64 -12.97 -37.62
CA LYS A 26 -49.57 -12.11 -36.86
C LYS A 26 -49.20 -12.06 -35.37
N THR A 27 -48.91 -13.19 -34.77
CA THR A 27 -48.58 -13.31 -33.34
C THR A 27 -47.10 -13.22 -33.06
N LYS A 28 -46.24 -13.21 -34.10
CA LYS A 28 -44.76 -13.22 -34.02
C LYS A 28 -44.21 -14.40 -33.18
N LYS A 29 -44.97 -15.46 -33.01
CA LYS A 29 -44.56 -16.68 -32.35
C LYS A 29 -44.06 -17.71 -33.34
N GLY A 30 -43.02 -18.46 -32.96
CA GLY A 30 -42.46 -19.51 -33.82
C GLY A 30 -42.17 -20.76 -33.01
N PHE A 31 -42.17 -21.89 -33.69
CA PHE A 31 -41.69 -23.17 -33.21
C PHE A 31 -40.63 -23.68 -34.19
N ILE A 32 -39.48 -24.10 -33.67
CA ILE A 32 -38.30 -24.42 -34.48
C ILE A 32 -37.72 -25.74 -33.93
N ASN A 33 -37.53 -26.72 -34.81
CA ASN A 33 -36.91 -27.99 -34.49
C ASN A 33 -35.48 -28.02 -35.02
N ASN A 34 -34.56 -28.60 -34.21
CA ASN A 34 -33.14 -28.74 -34.50
C ASN A 34 -32.49 -27.42 -34.89
N VAL A 35 -32.68 -26.40 -34.04
CA VAL A 35 -32.11 -25.09 -34.29
C VAL A 35 -30.61 -25.05 -33.92
N LYS A 36 -29.80 -24.47 -34.80
CA LYS A 36 -28.44 -24.02 -34.51
C LYS A 36 -28.37 -22.50 -34.71
N THR A 37 -27.98 -21.79 -33.67
CA THR A 37 -27.84 -20.34 -33.69
C THR A 37 -26.54 -19.93 -33.03
N GLU A 38 -25.92 -18.90 -33.58
CA GLU A 38 -24.75 -18.26 -32.97
C GLU A 38 -25.22 -17.26 -31.92
N GLN A 39 -24.67 -17.34 -30.69
CA GLN A 39 -25.04 -16.48 -29.60
C GLN A 39 -23.78 -16.04 -28.84
N GLY A 40 -23.40 -14.78 -29.03
CA GLY A 40 -22.14 -14.26 -28.47
C GLY A 40 -20.93 -14.89 -29.16
N GLU A 41 -20.05 -15.50 -28.38
CA GLU A 41 -18.84 -16.20 -28.86
C GLU A 41 -19.04 -17.73 -28.99
N GLY A 42 -20.27 -18.20 -28.90
CA GLY A 42 -20.57 -19.64 -28.96
C GLY A 42 -21.79 -19.98 -29.77
N TYR A 43 -22.01 -21.27 -29.91
CA TYR A 43 -23.12 -21.88 -30.65
C TYR A 43 -24.08 -22.55 -29.69
N MET A 44 -25.37 -22.26 -29.90
CA MET A 44 -26.47 -22.93 -29.21
C MET A 44 -27.18 -23.86 -30.18
N GLN A 45 -27.29 -25.12 -29.84
CA GLN A 45 -28.05 -26.12 -30.58
C GLN A 45 -29.18 -26.63 -29.68
N SER A 46 -30.39 -26.84 -30.20
CA SER A 46 -31.50 -27.35 -29.41
C SER A 46 -32.42 -28.22 -30.30
N GLU A 47 -32.90 -29.29 -29.68
CA GLU A 47 -33.85 -30.20 -30.37
C GLU A 47 -35.20 -29.54 -30.62
N SER A 48 -35.70 -28.79 -29.65
CA SER A 48 -36.95 -28.04 -29.80
C SER A 48 -36.82 -26.64 -29.20
N SER A 49 -37.37 -25.67 -29.92
CA SER A 49 -37.30 -24.25 -29.58
C SER A 49 -38.60 -23.56 -29.82
N LYS A 50 -39.04 -22.74 -28.88
CA LYS A 50 -40.21 -21.89 -29.00
C LYS A 50 -39.81 -20.43 -28.91
N ARG A 51 -40.15 -19.67 -29.96
CA ARG A 51 -39.92 -18.22 -29.96
C ARG A 51 -41.17 -17.50 -29.50
N ALA A 52 -41.03 -16.62 -28.51
CA ALA A 52 -42.10 -15.74 -28.07
C ALA A 52 -42.18 -14.45 -28.93
N ASN A 53 -43.23 -13.68 -28.72
CA ASN A 53 -43.49 -12.43 -29.47
C ASN A 53 -42.44 -11.32 -29.18
N ASP A 54 -41.81 -11.36 -27.99
CA ASP A 54 -40.75 -10.45 -27.59
C ASP A 54 -39.35 -10.86 -28.07
N GLY A 55 -39.27 -11.93 -28.90
CA GLY A 55 -38.00 -12.46 -29.39
C GLY A 55 -37.32 -13.46 -28.46
N THR A 56 -37.80 -13.66 -27.26
CA THR A 56 -37.25 -14.65 -26.33
C THR A 56 -37.39 -16.07 -26.88
N LEU A 57 -36.30 -16.84 -26.82
CA LEU A 57 -36.28 -18.25 -27.18
C LEU A 57 -36.34 -19.12 -25.91
N TYR A 58 -37.23 -20.09 -25.93
CA TYR A 58 -37.28 -21.15 -24.94
C TYR A 58 -36.79 -22.44 -25.63
N LEU A 59 -35.72 -22.99 -25.06
CA LEU A 59 -35.02 -24.15 -25.61
C LEU A 59 -35.18 -25.34 -24.65
N GLU A 60 -35.33 -26.48 -25.24
CA GLU A 60 -35.39 -27.78 -24.52
C GLU A 60 -34.29 -28.69 -25.10
N HIS A 61 -33.60 -29.43 -24.22
CA HIS A 61 -32.45 -30.25 -24.60
C HIS A 61 -31.41 -29.49 -25.43
N ALA A 62 -30.93 -28.38 -24.88
CA ALA A 62 -30.00 -27.52 -25.59
C ALA A 62 -28.53 -27.90 -25.32
N LYS A 63 -27.67 -27.65 -26.27
CA LYS A 63 -26.20 -27.79 -26.15
C LYS A 63 -25.58 -26.41 -26.38
N TYR A 64 -24.72 -25.98 -25.46
CA TYR A 64 -23.95 -24.76 -25.66
C TYR A 64 -22.48 -25.13 -25.80
N THR A 65 -21.83 -24.65 -26.84
CA THR A 65 -20.44 -24.94 -27.16
C THR A 65 -19.78 -23.77 -27.85
N THR A 66 -18.47 -23.65 -27.76
CA THR A 66 -17.68 -22.71 -28.59
C THR A 66 -17.13 -23.37 -29.87
N CYS A 67 -17.42 -24.66 -30.07
CA CYS A 67 -17.04 -25.40 -31.26
C CYS A 67 -18.13 -25.22 -32.36
N ASP A 68 -17.71 -24.90 -33.58
CA ASP A 68 -18.59 -24.71 -34.73
C ASP A 68 -18.98 -26.02 -35.45
N ALA A 69 -18.37 -27.13 -35.03
CA ALA A 69 -18.64 -28.45 -35.62
C ALA A 69 -20.11 -28.87 -35.48
N LYS A 70 -20.58 -29.70 -36.41
CA LYS A 70 -21.93 -30.27 -36.37
C LYS A 70 -22.10 -31.18 -35.12
N HIS A 71 -21.05 -31.90 -34.74
CA HIS A 71 -20.93 -32.70 -33.51
C HIS A 71 -19.77 -32.12 -32.72
N PRO A 72 -20.02 -31.25 -31.73
CA PRO A 72 -18.97 -30.63 -30.94
C PRO A 72 -18.33 -31.64 -30.00
N ASP A 73 -17.01 -31.61 -29.86
CA ASP A 73 -16.25 -32.48 -28.96
C ASP A 73 -16.49 -32.19 -27.48
N PHE A 74 -16.96 -30.99 -27.18
CA PHE A 74 -17.35 -30.59 -25.81
C PHE A 74 -18.53 -29.64 -25.86
N TYR A 75 -19.43 -29.80 -24.92
CA TYR A 75 -20.60 -28.91 -24.78
C TYR A 75 -21.17 -28.96 -23.36
N LEU A 76 -21.84 -27.89 -23.00
CA LEU A 76 -22.68 -27.85 -21.81
C LEU A 76 -24.08 -28.33 -22.23
N ALA A 77 -24.50 -29.47 -21.70
CA ALA A 77 -25.84 -29.99 -21.91
C ALA A 77 -26.81 -29.29 -20.97
N LEU A 78 -27.81 -28.61 -21.52
CA LEU A 78 -28.80 -27.81 -20.81
C LEU A 78 -30.16 -28.51 -20.89
N SER A 79 -30.76 -28.83 -19.79
CA SER A 79 -32.11 -29.45 -19.76
C SER A 79 -33.14 -28.48 -20.35
N ARG A 80 -33.11 -27.23 -19.91
CA ARG A 80 -33.94 -26.13 -20.40
C ARG A 80 -33.14 -24.83 -20.38
N ALA A 81 -33.36 -23.98 -21.37
CA ALA A 81 -32.76 -22.68 -21.43
C ALA A 81 -33.76 -21.61 -21.95
N LYS A 82 -33.61 -20.41 -21.42
CA LYS A 82 -34.31 -19.21 -21.88
C LYS A 82 -33.26 -18.24 -22.40
N VAL A 83 -33.30 -17.99 -23.69
CA VAL A 83 -32.38 -17.08 -24.37
C VAL A 83 -33.08 -15.78 -24.68
N LYS A 84 -32.56 -14.68 -24.15
CA LYS A 84 -32.93 -13.34 -24.58
C LYS A 84 -31.81 -12.85 -25.51
N PRO A 85 -32.06 -12.81 -26.85
CA PRO A 85 -31.06 -12.49 -27.84
C PRO A 85 -30.33 -11.18 -27.52
N GLY A 86 -29.00 -11.19 -27.64
CA GLY A 86 -28.13 -10.04 -27.35
C GLY A 86 -28.10 -9.58 -25.88
N LYS A 87 -28.76 -10.29 -24.95
CA LYS A 87 -28.78 -9.95 -23.53
C LYS A 87 -28.18 -11.05 -22.63
N GLU A 88 -28.87 -12.19 -22.52
CA GLU A 88 -28.51 -13.24 -21.59
C GLU A 88 -29.13 -14.60 -21.97
N VAL A 89 -28.49 -15.68 -21.53
CA VAL A 89 -29.07 -17.02 -21.45
C VAL A 89 -29.22 -17.39 -19.99
N VAL A 90 -30.41 -17.82 -19.62
CA VAL A 90 -30.69 -18.39 -18.32
C VAL A 90 -31.02 -19.86 -18.52
N PHE A 91 -30.42 -20.76 -17.77
CA PHE A 91 -30.62 -22.20 -17.93
C PHE A 91 -30.85 -22.91 -16.61
N GLY A 92 -31.59 -24.00 -16.66
CA GLY A 92 -31.82 -24.91 -15.55
C GLY A 92 -30.68 -25.91 -15.39
N PRO A 93 -30.93 -27.11 -14.90
CA PRO A 93 -29.86 -28.09 -14.69
C PRO A 93 -29.03 -28.32 -15.95
N ALA A 94 -27.72 -28.21 -15.76
CA ALA A 94 -26.75 -28.38 -16.83
C ALA A 94 -25.57 -29.22 -16.37
N TYR A 95 -24.96 -29.95 -17.29
CA TYR A 95 -23.74 -30.71 -17.04
C TYR A 95 -22.79 -30.66 -18.23
N LEU A 96 -21.50 -30.78 -17.95
CA LEU A 96 -20.47 -30.75 -18.97
C LEU A 96 -20.31 -32.13 -19.63
N VAL A 97 -20.27 -32.15 -20.94
CA VAL A 97 -19.98 -33.34 -21.75
C VAL A 97 -18.70 -33.10 -22.55
N VAL A 98 -17.77 -34.02 -22.53
CA VAL A 98 -16.53 -33.99 -23.30
C VAL A 98 -16.34 -35.33 -23.99
N ALA A 99 -16.14 -35.29 -25.32
CA ALA A 99 -16.05 -36.49 -26.17
C ALA A 99 -17.23 -37.47 -25.92
N ASP A 100 -18.45 -36.93 -25.85
CA ASP A 100 -19.70 -37.62 -25.56
C ASP A 100 -19.78 -38.31 -24.16
N VAL A 101 -18.78 -38.09 -23.28
CA VAL A 101 -18.78 -38.60 -21.91
C VAL A 101 -19.29 -37.50 -20.99
N PRO A 102 -20.40 -37.70 -20.25
CA PRO A 102 -20.88 -36.76 -19.26
C PRO A 102 -19.94 -36.75 -18.04
N LEU A 103 -19.45 -35.57 -17.70
CA LEU A 103 -18.64 -35.39 -16.52
C LEU A 103 -19.50 -35.13 -15.28
N PRO A 104 -19.03 -35.49 -14.05
CA PRO A 104 -19.77 -35.28 -12.82
C PRO A 104 -19.78 -33.80 -12.35
N LEU A 105 -19.74 -32.89 -13.28
CA LEU A 105 -19.81 -31.46 -13.10
C LEU A 105 -21.19 -30.96 -13.52
N ALA A 106 -22.13 -30.90 -12.56
CA ALA A 106 -23.47 -30.45 -12.80
C ALA A 106 -23.77 -29.17 -12.03
N VAL A 107 -24.46 -28.24 -12.70
CA VAL A 107 -24.91 -26.97 -12.11
C VAL A 107 -26.43 -26.97 -12.13
N PRO A 108 -27.13 -26.81 -10.99
CA PRO A 108 -28.58 -26.84 -10.94
C PRO A 108 -29.24 -25.66 -11.65
N TYR A 109 -28.53 -24.53 -11.76
CA TYR A 109 -29.01 -23.30 -12.37
C TYR A 109 -27.84 -22.39 -12.73
N GLY A 110 -27.94 -21.64 -13.84
CA GLY A 110 -26.92 -20.70 -14.25
C GLY A 110 -27.42 -19.68 -15.28
N PHE A 111 -26.58 -18.72 -15.61
CA PHE A 111 -26.84 -17.75 -16.67
C PHE A 111 -25.54 -17.29 -17.34
N PHE A 112 -25.60 -16.93 -18.62
CA PHE A 112 -24.52 -16.31 -19.39
C PHE A 112 -25.01 -14.98 -19.95
N PRO A 113 -24.36 -13.85 -19.67
CA PRO A 113 -24.65 -12.60 -20.36
C PRO A 113 -23.90 -12.53 -21.69
N PHE A 114 -24.56 -12.05 -22.75
CA PHE A 114 -23.94 -11.83 -24.06
C PHE A 114 -23.33 -10.44 -24.25
N LYS A 115 -23.40 -9.59 -23.24
CA LYS A 115 -22.87 -8.23 -23.35
C LYS A 115 -21.35 -8.24 -23.30
N LYS A 116 -20.71 -7.51 -24.22
CA LYS A 116 -19.26 -7.23 -24.25
C LYS A 116 -18.77 -6.39 -23.04
N LYS A 117 -19.63 -6.07 -22.08
CA LYS A 117 -19.29 -5.37 -20.84
C LYS A 117 -19.03 -6.37 -19.71
N TYR A 118 -18.25 -5.94 -18.74
CA TYR A 118 -18.02 -6.69 -17.51
C TYR A 118 -19.33 -7.22 -16.94
N SER A 119 -19.38 -8.49 -16.66
CA SER A 119 -20.55 -9.14 -16.06
C SER A 119 -20.12 -10.03 -14.93
N SER A 120 -20.90 -10.02 -13.86
CA SER A 120 -20.72 -10.94 -12.74
C SER A 120 -20.96 -12.38 -13.17
N GLY A 121 -20.26 -13.33 -12.57
CA GLY A 121 -20.38 -14.74 -12.92
C GLY A 121 -19.61 -15.67 -12.02
N PHE A 122 -19.89 -16.96 -12.14
CA PHE A 122 -19.17 -18.01 -11.41
C PHE A 122 -17.79 -18.23 -12.00
N LEU A 123 -16.82 -18.42 -11.12
CA LEU A 123 -15.45 -18.83 -11.44
C LEU A 123 -15.32 -20.32 -11.17
N MET A 124 -14.99 -21.09 -12.20
CA MET A 124 -14.85 -22.53 -12.09
C MET A 124 -13.61 -22.87 -11.27
N PRO A 125 -13.70 -23.78 -10.31
CA PRO A 125 -12.54 -24.21 -9.54
C PRO A 125 -11.56 -25.04 -10.36
N THR A 126 -10.30 -24.92 -10.02
CA THR A 126 -9.27 -25.86 -10.46
C THR A 126 -9.21 -27.04 -9.50
N TYR A 127 -9.04 -28.22 -10.00
CA TYR A 127 -8.90 -29.43 -9.21
C TYR A 127 -7.48 -30.00 -9.31
N GLY A 128 -7.08 -30.74 -8.30
CA GLY A 128 -5.78 -31.41 -8.25
C GLY A 128 -5.62 -32.16 -6.93
N ASP A 129 -4.40 -32.62 -6.67
CA ASP A 129 -4.05 -33.30 -5.44
C ASP A 129 -2.81 -32.68 -4.78
N ASP A 130 -2.78 -32.75 -3.46
CA ASP A 130 -1.67 -32.35 -2.60
C ASP A 130 -1.35 -33.53 -1.67
N SER A 131 -0.09 -33.94 -1.63
CA SER A 131 0.35 -35.11 -0.85
C SER A 131 0.03 -34.99 0.65
N ARG A 132 -0.01 -33.77 1.20
CA ARG A 132 -0.30 -33.52 2.62
C ARG A 132 -1.77 -33.33 2.90
N ARG A 133 -2.52 -32.64 2.00
CA ARG A 133 -3.91 -32.18 2.22
C ARG A 133 -4.96 -32.99 1.45
N GLY A 134 -4.52 -33.84 0.53
CA GLY A 134 -5.40 -34.66 -0.32
C GLY A 134 -5.89 -33.91 -1.56
N PHE A 135 -6.97 -34.39 -2.16
CA PHE A 135 -7.57 -33.76 -3.32
C PHE A 135 -8.13 -32.39 -2.96
N TYR A 136 -8.04 -31.45 -3.91
CA TYR A 136 -8.52 -30.10 -3.71
C TYR A 136 -9.37 -29.58 -4.87
N LEU A 137 -10.26 -28.64 -4.50
CA LEU A 137 -10.89 -27.70 -5.41
C LEU A 137 -10.44 -26.28 -4.97
N ARG A 138 -9.79 -25.53 -5.86
CA ARG A 138 -9.23 -24.21 -5.57
C ARG A 138 -9.68 -23.16 -6.56
N ASN A 139 -9.65 -21.89 -6.14
CA ASN A 139 -9.97 -20.74 -6.97
C ASN A 139 -11.38 -20.75 -7.57
N GLY A 140 -12.27 -21.59 -7.04
CA GLY A 140 -13.69 -21.56 -7.37
C GLY A 140 -14.37 -20.43 -6.61
N GLY A 141 -15.37 -19.79 -7.23
CA GLY A 141 -16.03 -18.72 -6.54
C GLY A 141 -16.95 -17.87 -7.42
N TYR A 142 -17.00 -16.59 -7.11
CA TYR A 142 -17.86 -15.68 -7.84
C TYR A 142 -17.16 -14.35 -8.11
N TYR A 143 -17.26 -13.87 -9.35
CA TYR A 143 -16.80 -12.56 -9.79
C TYR A 143 -17.95 -11.57 -9.73
N PHE A 144 -17.77 -10.49 -9.01
CA PHE A 144 -18.70 -9.38 -8.88
C PHE A 144 -18.21 -8.20 -9.73
N ALA A 145 -18.92 -7.87 -10.77
CA ALA A 145 -18.74 -6.63 -11.53
C ALA A 145 -19.70 -5.58 -10.98
N PHE A 146 -19.27 -4.80 -9.99
CA PHE A 146 -20.15 -3.80 -9.37
C PHE A 146 -20.44 -2.64 -10.31
N ASN A 147 -19.40 -2.13 -10.96
CA ASN A 147 -19.50 -1.04 -11.95
C ASN A 147 -18.20 -0.96 -12.78
N ASP A 148 -18.12 0.01 -13.68
CA ASP A 148 -16.96 0.22 -14.59
C ASP A 148 -15.65 0.58 -13.83
N TYR A 149 -15.71 0.83 -12.52
CA TYR A 149 -14.57 1.29 -11.71
C TYR A 149 -14.16 0.32 -10.62
N TRP A 150 -14.99 -0.68 -10.30
CA TRP A 150 -14.79 -1.55 -9.16
C TRP A 150 -15.30 -2.97 -9.45
N ASP A 151 -14.42 -3.93 -9.22
CA ASP A 151 -14.71 -5.36 -9.27
C ASP A 151 -14.21 -6.10 -8.03
N MET A 152 -14.71 -7.32 -7.82
CA MET A 152 -14.30 -8.17 -6.72
C MET A 152 -14.41 -9.64 -7.13
N ARG A 153 -13.44 -10.44 -6.76
CA ARG A 153 -13.46 -11.90 -6.82
C ARG A 153 -13.52 -12.45 -5.41
N LEU A 154 -14.52 -13.26 -5.12
CA LEU A 154 -14.60 -14.07 -3.92
C LEU A 154 -14.28 -15.51 -4.29
N LEU A 155 -13.14 -16.01 -3.82
CA LEU A 155 -12.60 -17.31 -4.16
C LEU A 155 -12.61 -18.21 -2.92
N GLY A 156 -12.85 -19.48 -3.13
CA GLY A 156 -12.78 -20.52 -2.10
C GLY A 156 -11.83 -21.63 -2.48
N GLU A 157 -11.30 -22.30 -1.48
CA GLU A 157 -10.54 -23.54 -1.62
C GLU A 157 -10.93 -24.52 -0.54
N ILE A 158 -11.03 -25.80 -0.91
CA ILE A 158 -11.34 -26.89 0.00
C ILE A 158 -10.47 -28.10 -0.33
N TYR A 159 -10.11 -28.86 0.70
CA TYR A 159 -9.28 -30.06 0.61
C TYR A 159 -9.94 -31.21 1.35
N THR A 160 -9.72 -32.42 0.85
CA THR A 160 -10.37 -33.64 1.40
C THR A 160 -9.99 -33.96 2.85
N LYS A 161 -8.76 -33.55 3.30
CA LYS A 161 -8.33 -33.76 4.69
C LYS A 161 -8.79 -32.66 5.65
N GLY A 162 -9.69 -31.74 5.22
CA GLY A 162 -10.31 -30.74 6.07
C GLY A 162 -9.69 -29.36 6.07
N SER A 163 -8.65 -29.11 5.27
CA SER A 163 -8.17 -27.76 5.03
C SER A 163 -9.14 -26.97 4.16
N TRP A 164 -9.28 -25.68 4.42
CA TRP A 164 -10.10 -24.77 3.62
C TRP A 164 -9.57 -23.36 3.67
N GLY A 165 -9.90 -22.57 2.68
CA GLY A 165 -9.53 -21.17 2.63
C GLY A 165 -10.53 -20.32 1.84
N THR A 166 -10.46 -19.03 2.06
CA THR A 166 -11.19 -18.03 1.28
C THR A 166 -10.29 -16.88 0.92
N THR A 167 -10.45 -16.35 -0.29
CA THR A 167 -9.67 -15.21 -0.78
C THR A 167 -10.61 -14.20 -1.40
N ILE A 168 -10.41 -12.94 -1.06
CA ILE A 168 -11.10 -11.81 -1.66
C ILE A 168 -10.03 -11.01 -2.41
N GLU A 169 -10.24 -10.83 -3.69
CA GLU A 169 -9.45 -9.97 -4.56
C GLU A 169 -10.36 -8.89 -5.12
N SER A 170 -9.99 -7.66 -4.95
CA SER A 170 -10.79 -6.54 -5.42
C SER A 170 -9.89 -5.50 -6.08
N THR A 171 -10.29 -5.01 -7.23
CA THR A 171 -9.61 -3.96 -7.96
C THR A 171 -10.54 -2.79 -8.15
N TYR A 172 -10.04 -1.60 -7.89
CA TYR A 172 -10.77 -0.37 -8.15
C TYR A 172 -9.88 0.64 -8.85
N ASN A 173 -10.44 1.28 -9.89
CA ASN A 173 -9.72 2.27 -10.68
C ASN A 173 -10.69 3.33 -11.20
N ARG A 174 -10.53 4.55 -10.73
CA ARG A 174 -11.25 5.69 -11.26
C ARG A 174 -10.27 6.67 -11.87
N ARG A 175 -10.25 6.75 -13.19
CA ARG A 175 -9.33 7.58 -13.97
C ARG A 175 -9.28 9.02 -13.44
N TYR A 176 -8.06 9.56 -13.25
CA TYR A 176 -7.79 10.89 -12.70
C TYR A 176 -8.26 11.12 -11.26
N ARG A 177 -8.60 10.06 -10.51
CA ARG A 177 -8.97 10.18 -9.10
C ARG A 177 -8.16 9.26 -8.20
N TYR A 178 -8.31 7.96 -8.36
CA TYR A 178 -7.61 6.97 -7.54
C TYR A 178 -7.59 5.60 -8.21
N SER A 179 -6.63 4.79 -7.81
CA SER A 179 -6.55 3.37 -8.18
C SER A 179 -6.04 2.56 -7.00
N GLY A 180 -6.38 1.30 -6.97
CA GLY A 180 -5.88 0.39 -5.96
C GLY A 180 -6.41 -1.03 -6.12
N ASN A 181 -5.85 -1.91 -5.29
CA ASN A 181 -6.27 -3.30 -5.20
C ASN A 181 -6.25 -3.74 -3.74
N ILE A 182 -7.15 -4.64 -3.40
CA ILE A 182 -7.26 -5.28 -2.10
C ILE A 182 -7.15 -6.78 -2.32
N PHE A 183 -6.32 -7.42 -1.53
CA PHE A 183 -6.20 -8.87 -1.44
C PHE A 183 -6.32 -9.28 0.03
N LEU A 184 -7.32 -10.07 0.35
CA LEU A 184 -7.52 -10.65 1.68
C LEU A 184 -7.58 -12.16 1.51
N SER A 185 -6.77 -12.90 2.24
CA SER A 185 -6.79 -14.35 2.22
C SER A 185 -6.78 -14.89 3.64
N TYR A 186 -7.64 -15.84 3.90
CA TYR A 186 -7.71 -16.57 5.15
C TYR A 186 -7.65 -18.06 4.85
N GLN A 187 -6.80 -18.79 5.56
CA GLN A 187 -6.60 -20.22 5.37
C GLN A 187 -6.60 -20.93 6.72
N ASN A 188 -7.30 -22.03 6.77
CA ASN A 188 -7.24 -23.00 7.86
C ASN A 188 -6.64 -24.29 7.30
N THR A 189 -5.39 -24.53 7.66
CA THR A 189 -4.62 -25.68 7.16
C THR A 189 -4.63 -26.80 8.17
N VAL A 190 -4.97 -28.00 7.71
CA VAL A 190 -4.90 -29.24 8.46
C VAL A 190 -3.90 -30.14 7.73
N ASP A 191 -2.80 -30.45 8.39
CA ASP A 191 -1.79 -31.40 7.92
C ASP A 191 -1.82 -32.66 8.78
N GLY A 192 -1.55 -33.80 8.19
CA GLY A 192 -1.55 -35.10 8.86
C GLY A 192 -2.96 -35.69 9.02
N GLU A 193 -3.05 -36.80 9.72
CA GLU A 193 -4.32 -37.47 10.02
C GLU A 193 -4.71 -37.30 11.48
N LYS A 194 -6.02 -37.09 11.69
CA LYS A 194 -6.55 -36.88 13.03
C LYS A 194 -6.20 -38.07 13.95
N ASN A 195 -5.65 -37.75 15.13
CA ASN A 195 -5.14 -38.71 16.14
C ASN A 195 -3.75 -39.30 15.83
N MET A 196 -3.04 -38.81 14.80
CA MET A 196 -1.65 -39.17 14.55
C MET A 196 -0.70 -38.09 15.09
N PRO A 197 0.56 -38.41 15.41
CA PRO A 197 1.53 -37.44 15.96
C PRO A 197 1.87 -36.27 15.02
N ASP A 198 1.65 -36.45 13.72
CA ASP A 198 1.87 -35.46 12.68
C ASP A 198 0.68 -34.53 12.42
N TYR A 199 -0.45 -34.74 13.18
CA TYR A 199 -1.62 -33.89 13.06
C TYR A 199 -1.33 -32.48 13.53
N MET A 200 -1.43 -31.53 12.62
CA MET A 200 -1.24 -30.12 12.90
C MET A 200 -2.36 -29.29 12.27
N LYS A 201 -2.92 -28.38 13.05
CA LYS A 201 -3.88 -27.41 12.55
C LYS A 201 -3.31 -26.01 12.72
N SER A 202 -3.26 -25.24 11.65
CA SER A 202 -2.80 -23.86 11.69
C SER A 202 -3.74 -22.93 10.93
N THR A 203 -3.89 -21.74 11.46
CA THR A 203 -4.65 -20.66 10.82
C THR A 203 -3.66 -19.61 10.34
N SER A 204 -3.85 -19.16 9.12
CA SER A 204 -3.02 -18.12 8.52
C SER A 204 -3.86 -17.15 7.70
N PHE A 205 -3.41 -15.90 7.66
CA PHE A 205 -4.06 -14.88 6.85
C PHE A 205 -3.04 -13.92 6.22
N LYS A 206 -3.46 -13.28 5.15
CA LYS A 206 -2.68 -12.27 4.43
C LYS A 206 -3.59 -11.13 4.02
N ILE A 207 -3.08 -9.92 4.22
CA ILE A 207 -3.74 -8.67 3.85
C ILE A 207 -2.77 -7.90 2.97
N GLN A 208 -3.18 -7.60 1.75
CA GLN A 208 -2.48 -6.66 0.89
C GLN A 208 -3.46 -5.60 0.42
N TRP A 209 -3.07 -4.35 0.57
CA TRP A 209 -3.83 -3.23 0.08
C TRP A 209 -2.89 -2.20 -0.53
N SER A 210 -3.11 -1.91 -1.78
CA SER A 210 -2.43 -0.84 -2.48
C SER A 210 -3.46 0.21 -2.86
N HIS A 211 -3.19 1.45 -2.49
CA HIS A 211 -4.01 2.59 -2.87
C HIS A 211 -3.13 3.75 -3.30
N ARG A 212 -3.47 4.35 -4.41
CA ARG A 212 -2.82 5.54 -4.93
C ARG A 212 -3.85 6.56 -5.37
N GLN A 213 -3.80 7.71 -4.78
CA GLN A 213 -4.56 8.88 -5.22
C GLN A 213 -3.86 9.55 -6.41
N ASP A 214 -4.63 9.99 -7.41
CA ASP A 214 -4.09 10.79 -8.52
C ASP A 214 -3.90 12.23 -8.05
N PRO A 215 -2.71 12.84 -8.23
CA PRO A 215 -2.45 14.23 -7.84
C PRO A 215 -3.39 15.25 -8.48
N LYS A 216 -3.97 14.92 -9.64
CA LYS A 216 -4.95 15.79 -10.32
C LYS A 216 -6.31 15.82 -9.64
N SER A 217 -6.62 14.84 -8.81
CA SER A 217 -7.90 14.72 -8.09
C SER A 217 -8.05 15.79 -7.01
N LEU A 218 -7.02 15.92 -6.17
CA LEU A 218 -6.97 16.87 -5.06
C LEU A 218 -5.52 17.39 -4.97
N PRO A 219 -5.18 18.50 -5.63
CA PRO A 219 -3.80 18.99 -5.72
C PRO A 219 -3.11 19.21 -4.37
N ASN A 220 -3.90 19.59 -3.36
CA ASN A 220 -3.39 19.92 -2.01
C ASN A 220 -3.43 18.74 -1.04
N SER A 221 -3.96 17.59 -1.45
CA SER A 221 -4.07 16.40 -0.62
C SER A 221 -3.50 15.21 -1.35
N ASN A 222 -2.76 14.38 -0.64
CA ASN A 222 -2.29 13.10 -1.16
C ASN A 222 -2.55 12.00 -0.14
N PHE A 223 -3.17 10.91 -0.59
CA PHE A 223 -3.35 9.70 0.18
C PHE A 223 -2.76 8.51 -0.58
N SER A 224 -1.93 7.75 0.08
CA SER A 224 -1.38 6.51 -0.45
C SER A 224 -1.29 5.45 0.62
N ALA A 225 -1.51 4.21 0.23
CA ALA A 225 -1.37 3.06 1.09
C ALA A 225 -0.68 1.92 0.34
N SER A 226 0.23 1.26 1.02
CA SER A 226 0.90 0.04 0.59
C SER A 226 0.98 -0.88 1.80
N VAL A 227 -0.04 -1.70 1.99
CA VAL A 227 -0.12 -2.64 3.11
C VAL A 227 0.22 -4.03 2.61
N ASN A 228 1.14 -4.70 3.29
CA ASN A 228 1.51 -6.09 3.04
C ASN A 228 1.78 -6.77 4.39
N PHE A 229 0.73 -7.35 4.94
CA PHE A 229 0.76 -8.05 6.22
C PHE A 229 0.36 -9.51 6.03
N ALA A 230 1.06 -10.42 6.67
CA ALA A 230 0.67 -11.82 6.70
C ALA A 230 1.16 -12.50 7.98
N THR A 231 0.45 -13.52 8.42
CA THR A 231 0.96 -14.41 9.48
C THR A 231 2.20 -15.16 9.01
N GLN A 232 3.09 -15.47 9.94
CA GLN A 232 4.35 -16.17 9.64
C GLN A 232 4.14 -17.49 8.89
N SER A 233 3.06 -18.21 9.19
CA SER A 233 2.71 -19.50 8.58
C SER A 233 2.12 -19.38 7.18
N TYR A 234 1.69 -18.19 6.74
CA TYR A 234 0.91 -18.04 5.51
C TYR A 234 1.64 -18.59 4.28
N GLU A 235 2.88 -18.18 4.04
CA GLU A 235 3.61 -18.59 2.84
C GLU A 235 3.97 -20.09 2.87
N ARG A 236 4.19 -20.65 4.04
CA ARG A 236 4.44 -22.09 4.20
C ARG A 236 3.19 -22.94 3.97
N ASN A 237 2.03 -22.39 4.24
CA ASN A 237 0.75 -23.08 4.10
C ASN A 237 0.09 -22.85 2.74
N ASN A 238 0.49 -21.82 2.01
CA ASN A 238 -0.10 -21.49 0.73
C ASN A 238 0.59 -22.28 -0.40
N LEU A 239 -0.19 -23.07 -1.15
CA LEU A 239 0.35 -23.89 -2.25
C LEU A 239 1.03 -23.06 -3.34
N TYR A 240 0.50 -21.89 -3.65
CA TYR A 240 1.11 -21.01 -4.66
C TYR A 240 2.51 -20.56 -4.22
N SER A 241 2.65 -20.22 -2.94
CA SER A 241 3.94 -19.79 -2.39
C SER A 241 4.97 -20.89 -2.35
N LEU A 242 4.56 -22.15 -2.20
CA LEU A 242 5.46 -23.31 -2.22
C LEU A 242 6.18 -23.50 -3.57
N TYR A 243 5.57 -23.05 -4.66
CA TYR A 243 6.17 -23.05 -6.00
C TYR A 243 6.89 -21.74 -6.35
N ASN A 244 6.94 -20.78 -5.42
CA ASN A 244 7.62 -19.50 -5.62
C ASN A 244 8.67 -19.25 -4.53
N PRO A 245 9.97 -19.57 -4.81
CA PRO A 245 11.06 -19.42 -3.84
C PRO A 245 11.21 -18.00 -3.28
N GLU A 246 10.91 -16.97 -4.05
CA GLU A 246 11.01 -15.56 -3.61
C GLU A 246 10.06 -15.27 -2.45
N LEU A 247 8.83 -15.80 -2.51
CA LEU A 247 7.85 -15.63 -1.44
C LEU A 247 8.23 -16.40 -0.17
N LEU A 248 8.79 -17.60 -0.33
CA LEU A 248 9.27 -18.41 0.81
C LEU A 248 10.48 -17.82 1.50
N THR A 249 11.36 -17.14 0.77
CA THR A 249 12.59 -16.54 1.31
C THR A 249 12.40 -15.13 1.83
N GLN A 250 11.23 -14.51 1.59
CA GLN A 250 10.94 -13.17 2.07
C GLN A 250 10.93 -13.13 3.60
N SER A 251 11.98 -12.55 4.19
CA SER A 251 12.16 -12.48 5.65
C SER A 251 11.52 -11.24 6.28
N THR A 252 11.24 -10.22 5.48
CA THR A 252 10.68 -8.94 5.98
C THR A 252 9.52 -8.48 5.10
N ARG A 253 8.51 -7.89 5.73
CA ARG A 253 7.38 -7.24 5.07
C ARG A 253 7.23 -5.83 5.58
N THR A 254 6.99 -4.91 4.68
CA THR A 254 6.77 -3.51 5.01
C THR A 254 5.39 -3.07 4.60
N SER A 255 4.76 -2.29 5.46
CA SER A 255 3.48 -1.65 5.18
C SER A 255 3.58 -0.18 5.51
N SER A 256 3.02 0.66 4.67
CA SER A 256 2.95 2.10 4.91
C SER A 256 1.62 2.67 4.47
N VAL A 257 1.08 3.57 5.28
CA VAL A 257 -0.08 4.39 4.92
C VAL A 257 0.32 5.83 5.16
N SER A 258 0.12 6.68 4.18
CA SER A 258 0.47 8.09 4.27
C SER A 258 -0.66 8.97 3.78
N PHE A 259 -0.88 10.03 4.53
CA PHE A 259 -1.79 11.13 4.19
C PHE A 259 -1.06 12.45 4.34
N SER A 260 -1.22 13.35 3.39
CA SER A 260 -0.72 14.73 3.53
C SER A 260 -1.72 15.72 2.97
N HIS A 261 -1.80 16.89 3.62
CA HIS A 261 -2.62 17.98 3.16
C HIS A 261 -1.89 19.31 3.33
N THR A 262 -1.89 20.13 2.29
CA THR A 262 -1.26 21.46 2.30
C THR A 262 -2.31 22.56 2.27
N PHE A 263 -2.32 23.36 3.30
CA PHE A 263 -3.15 24.58 3.39
C PHE A 263 -2.38 25.75 2.76
N GLU A 264 -2.55 25.97 1.46
CA GLU A 264 -1.77 26.97 0.68
C GLU A 264 -1.83 28.38 1.31
N ARG A 265 -3.00 28.82 1.77
CA ARG A 265 -3.17 30.15 2.36
C ARG A 265 -2.34 30.39 3.61
N LEU A 266 -2.07 29.31 4.36
CA LEU A 266 -1.33 29.35 5.61
C LEU A 266 0.13 28.94 5.42
N GLY A 267 0.47 28.36 4.27
CA GLY A 267 1.77 27.71 4.05
C GLY A 267 2.00 26.54 5.02
N LEU A 268 0.93 25.89 5.47
CA LEU A 268 0.93 24.82 6.45
C LEU A 268 0.74 23.48 5.73
N THR A 269 1.63 22.54 5.95
CA THR A 269 1.49 21.15 5.52
C THR A 269 1.35 20.25 6.75
N LEU A 270 0.30 19.46 6.75
CA LEU A 270 0.05 18.41 7.73
C LEU A 270 0.27 17.05 7.04
N SER A 271 1.06 16.18 7.62
CA SER A 271 1.22 14.80 7.16
C SER A 271 1.10 13.81 8.29
N ALA A 272 0.47 12.69 8.02
CA ALA A 272 0.33 11.57 8.93
C ALA A 272 0.82 10.32 8.21
N THR A 273 1.75 9.59 8.82
CA THR A 273 2.25 8.33 8.29
C THR A 273 2.14 7.21 9.33
N THR A 274 1.91 6.02 8.84
CA THR A 274 1.97 4.80 9.62
C THR A 274 2.90 3.84 8.91
N ASN A 275 3.86 3.29 9.62
CA ASN A 275 4.80 2.31 9.08
C ASN A 275 4.79 1.07 9.95
N LEU A 276 4.68 -0.08 9.30
CA LEU A 276 4.76 -1.39 9.93
C LEU A 276 5.82 -2.21 9.21
N ASN A 277 6.83 -2.67 9.96
CA ASN A 277 7.84 -3.61 9.48
C ASN A 277 7.69 -4.90 10.25
N GLN A 278 7.43 -5.97 9.54
CA GLN A 278 7.28 -7.30 10.09
C GLN A 278 8.50 -8.14 9.73
N ASN A 279 9.17 -8.71 10.74
CA ASN A 279 10.23 -9.68 10.57
C ASN A 279 9.65 -11.09 10.71
N MET A 280 9.64 -11.83 9.61
CA MET A 280 9.05 -13.17 9.54
C MET A 280 9.89 -14.26 10.21
N ARG A 281 11.19 -14.00 10.49
CA ARG A 281 12.06 -14.97 11.15
C ARG A 281 11.82 -15.01 12.65
N ASP A 282 11.73 -13.84 13.26
CA ASP A 282 11.65 -13.67 14.71
C ASP A 282 10.23 -13.39 15.20
N SER A 283 9.25 -13.30 14.26
CA SER A 283 7.86 -12.90 14.53
C SER A 283 7.79 -11.56 15.27
N THR A 284 8.69 -10.63 14.93
CA THR A 284 8.72 -9.29 15.51
C THR A 284 8.09 -8.27 14.58
N ILE A 285 7.45 -7.30 15.18
CA ILE A 285 6.79 -6.18 14.50
C ILE A 285 7.34 -4.88 15.06
N ASP A 286 7.82 -4.04 14.15
CA ASP A 286 8.10 -2.63 14.38
C ASP A 286 6.98 -1.80 13.82
N LEU A 287 6.18 -1.18 14.67
CA LEU A 287 5.05 -0.35 14.28
C LEU A 287 5.27 1.09 14.72
N THR A 288 5.14 2.02 13.79
CA THR A 288 5.07 3.46 14.06
C THR A 288 3.66 3.94 13.73
N LEU A 289 2.92 4.42 14.75
CA LEU A 289 1.50 4.79 14.61
C LEU A 289 1.07 5.77 15.73
N PRO A 290 0.64 6.98 15.42
CA PRO A 290 0.94 7.72 14.19
C PRO A 290 2.33 8.35 14.22
N ASP A 291 2.85 8.70 13.06
CA ASP A 291 3.89 9.70 12.87
C ASP A 291 3.25 10.93 12.23
N LEU A 292 2.97 11.93 13.03
CA LEU A 292 2.33 13.18 12.60
C LEU A 292 3.38 14.25 12.41
N ASN A 293 3.41 14.88 11.26
CA ASN A 293 4.30 15.99 10.96
C ASN A 293 3.48 17.22 10.58
N ILE A 294 3.79 18.33 11.23
CA ILE A 294 3.25 19.64 10.94
C ILE A 294 4.40 20.51 10.46
N SER A 295 4.32 21.02 9.26
CA SER A 295 5.35 21.90 8.70
C SER A 295 4.71 23.20 8.26
N LEU A 296 5.16 24.30 8.88
CA LEU A 296 4.80 25.65 8.50
C LEU A 296 5.94 26.24 7.67
N SER A 297 5.65 26.59 6.44
CA SER A 297 6.63 27.18 5.53
C SER A 297 7.08 28.55 6.02
N ARG A 298 8.15 29.05 5.43
CA ARG A 298 8.80 30.30 5.82
C ARG A 298 7.82 31.46 5.93
N LEU A 299 7.65 31.98 7.14
CA LEU A 299 6.89 33.17 7.47
C LEU A 299 7.82 34.35 7.70
N TYR A 300 7.33 35.55 7.42
CA TYR A 300 7.98 36.81 7.75
C TYR A 300 7.08 37.58 8.72
N PRO A 301 7.13 37.28 10.02
CA PRO A 301 6.14 37.78 10.98
C PRO A 301 6.12 39.30 11.13
N PHE A 302 7.25 39.94 10.84
CA PHE A 302 7.40 41.41 10.97
C PHE A 302 7.28 42.14 9.63
N ARG A 303 6.93 41.43 8.55
CA ARG A 303 6.81 42.05 7.22
C ARG A 303 5.53 42.82 7.09
N ARG A 304 5.62 44.07 6.65
CA ARG A 304 4.46 44.92 6.39
C ARG A 304 3.57 44.35 5.28
N LYS A 305 2.26 44.41 5.46
CA LYS A 305 1.28 43.98 4.44
C LYS A 305 1.34 44.80 3.14
N LYS A 306 1.63 46.08 3.25
CA LYS A 306 1.83 46.97 2.09
C LYS A 306 3.29 47.47 2.13
N MET A 307 4.07 47.07 1.16
CA MET A 307 5.46 47.47 1.03
C MET A 307 5.51 48.90 0.49
N SER A 308 6.05 49.84 1.27
CA SER A 308 6.35 51.20 0.87
C SER A 308 7.79 51.53 1.25
N GLY A 309 8.61 51.82 0.27
CA GLY A 309 10.03 52.08 0.44
C GLY A 309 10.91 50.83 0.60
N LYS A 310 12.14 50.98 1.12
CA LYS A 310 13.09 49.87 1.31
C LYS A 310 12.67 48.97 2.46
N GLU A 311 12.88 47.64 2.32
CA GLU A 311 12.69 46.69 3.40
C GLU A 311 13.58 47.04 4.60
N ARG A 312 12.96 47.05 5.79
CA ARG A 312 13.66 47.26 7.07
C ARG A 312 14.33 45.95 7.51
N TRP A 313 15.33 46.04 8.35
CA TRP A 313 16.13 44.88 8.77
C TRP A 313 15.25 43.77 9.45
N TYR A 314 14.27 44.17 10.26
CA TYR A 314 13.36 43.22 10.94
C TYR A 314 12.36 42.55 10.00
N GLU A 315 12.03 43.18 8.86
CA GLU A 315 11.16 42.57 7.85
C GLU A 315 11.79 41.40 7.13
N LYS A 316 13.11 41.27 7.20
CA LYS A 316 13.89 40.16 6.64
C LYS A 316 14.01 38.96 7.58
N ILE A 317 13.48 39.06 8.80
CA ILE A 317 13.44 37.97 9.74
C ILE A 317 12.41 36.96 9.25
N ALA A 318 12.88 35.77 8.95
CA ALA A 318 12.08 34.64 8.54
C ALA A 318 12.06 33.59 9.64
N MET A 319 10.93 32.98 9.84
CA MET A 319 10.71 31.90 10.79
C MET A 319 9.95 30.78 10.08
N SER A 320 10.28 29.55 10.37
CA SER A 320 9.48 28.38 10.02
C SER A 320 9.25 27.52 11.26
N TYR A 321 8.37 26.57 11.16
CA TYR A 321 8.08 25.66 12.26
C TYR A 321 7.91 24.24 11.70
N THR A 322 8.50 23.27 12.38
CA THR A 322 8.20 21.85 12.17
C THR A 322 7.90 21.21 13.52
N GLY A 323 6.76 20.53 13.59
CA GLY A 323 6.36 19.71 14.72
C GLY A 323 6.23 18.26 14.30
N GLN A 324 6.73 17.34 15.10
CA GLN A 324 6.59 15.90 14.89
C GLN A 324 6.10 15.24 16.17
N LEU A 325 5.04 14.44 16.07
CA LEU A 325 4.58 13.51 17.09
C LEU A 325 4.81 12.11 16.54
N SER A 326 5.56 11.30 17.25
CA SER A 326 5.82 9.93 16.82
C SER A 326 5.63 8.95 17.97
N ASN A 327 4.93 7.86 17.69
CA ASN A 327 4.75 6.74 18.61
C ASN A 327 5.24 5.47 17.92
N ARG A 328 6.10 4.71 18.60
CA ARG A 328 6.69 3.50 18.05
C ARG A 328 6.69 2.38 19.08
N ILE A 329 6.37 1.18 18.61
CA ILE A 329 6.55 -0.06 19.37
C ILE A 329 7.36 -1.07 18.55
N SER A 330 8.21 -1.83 19.24
CA SER A 330 8.90 -3.00 18.71
C SER A 330 8.55 -4.17 19.62
N THR A 331 7.79 -5.12 19.13
CA THR A 331 7.26 -6.22 19.92
C THR A 331 7.04 -7.48 19.07
N LYS A 332 6.70 -8.58 19.73
CA LYS A 332 6.26 -9.79 19.02
C LYS A 332 4.81 -9.65 18.54
N GLU A 333 4.51 -10.34 17.46
CA GLU A 333 3.19 -10.30 16.79
C GLU A 333 2.02 -10.60 17.75
N ASP A 334 2.19 -11.61 18.61
CA ASP A 334 1.20 -12.03 19.59
C ASP A 334 0.95 -11.00 20.71
N LYS A 335 1.94 -10.16 21.02
CA LYS A 335 1.86 -9.17 22.10
C LYS A 335 1.34 -7.80 21.63
N LEU A 336 1.34 -7.53 20.33
CA LEU A 336 0.98 -6.21 19.79
C LEU A 336 -0.41 -5.75 20.24
N MET A 337 -1.41 -6.64 20.15
CA MET A 337 -2.81 -6.32 20.49
C MET A 337 -3.06 -6.17 21.99
N HIS A 338 -2.12 -6.59 22.83
CA HIS A 338 -2.19 -6.49 24.30
C HIS A 338 -1.25 -5.41 24.85
N SER A 339 -0.61 -4.63 23.97
CA SER A 339 0.35 -3.60 24.36
C SER A 339 -0.31 -2.39 24.99
N ASN A 340 0.36 -1.81 26.00
CA ASN A 340 -0.07 -0.59 26.66
C ASN A 340 0.60 0.62 25.99
N LEU A 341 -0.20 1.58 25.50
CA LEU A 341 0.29 2.77 24.78
C LEU A 341 1.27 3.65 25.58
N ILE A 342 1.27 3.60 26.90
CA ILE A 342 2.17 4.40 27.74
C ILE A 342 3.43 3.63 28.12
N LYS A 343 3.27 2.33 28.49
CA LYS A 343 4.36 1.53 29.04
C LYS A 343 5.21 0.86 27.97
N ASP A 344 4.58 0.36 26.91
CA ASP A 344 5.24 -0.48 25.90
C ASP A 344 5.64 0.33 24.66
N TRP A 345 4.97 1.46 24.42
CA TRP A 345 5.25 2.34 23.30
C TRP A 345 6.24 3.44 23.66
N ARG A 346 7.12 3.73 22.75
CA ARG A 346 8.01 4.89 22.80
C ARG A 346 7.31 6.08 22.18
N ASN A 347 6.93 7.03 23.01
CA ASN A 347 6.17 8.22 22.61
C ASN A 347 7.07 9.45 22.71
N GLY A 348 6.90 10.37 21.78
CA GLY A 348 7.65 11.63 21.84
C GLY A 348 7.08 12.67 20.89
N MET A 349 7.33 13.93 21.23
CA MET A 349 7.10 15.10 20.37
C MET A 349 8.41 15.84 20.17
N ASN A 350 8.56 16.43 19.00
CA ASN A 350 9.70 17.28 18.67
C ASN A 350 9.19 18.56 17.97
N HIS A 351 9.60 19.70 18.46
CA HIS A 351 9.29 21.00 17.90
C HIS A 351 10.59 21.67 17.46
N SER A 352 10.62 22.18 16.24
CA SER A 352 11.79 22.86 15.69
C SER A 352 11.39 24.19 15.09
N VAL A 353 12.04 25.25 15.55
CA VAL A 353 11.75 26.64 15.15
C VAL A 353 13.04 27.30 14.66
N PRO A 354 13.41 27.15 13.39
CA PRO A 354 14.49 27.93 12.80
C PRO A 354 14.05 29.36 12.53
N VAL A 355 14.85 30.29 13.01
CA VAL A 355 14.73 31.72 12.76
C VAL A 355 15.97 32.19 12.03
N SER A 356 15.82 32.88 10.93
CA SER A 356 16.97 33.38 10.15
C SER A 356 16.66 34.75 9.54
N ALA A 357 17.70 35.54 9.33
CA ALA A 357 17.58 36.78 8.58
C ALA A 357 18.75 36.87 7.57
N SER A 358 18.54 37.56 6.48
CA SER A 358 19.58 37.77 5.48
C SER A 358 19.78 39.25 5.22
N PHE A 359 21.03 39.71 5.37
CA PHE A 359 21.40 41.09 5.22
C PHE A 359 22.55 41.22 4.19
N GLN A 360 22.49 42.27 3.38
CA GLN A 360 23.62 42.66 2.58
C GLN A 360 24.42 43.79 3.30
N VAL A 361 25.67 43.50 3.60
CA VAL A 361 26.63 44.44 4.18
C VAL A 361 27.55 44.90 3.08
N PHE A 362 27.84 46.20 3.01
CA PHE A 362 28.69 46.83 1.99
C PHE A 362 28.28 46.46 0.53
N LYS A 363 27.02 46.10 0.28
CA LYS A 363 26.46 45.67 -1.01
C LYS A 363 27.02 44.34 -1.58
N TYR A 364 28.08 43.79 -1.04
CA TYR A 364 28.81 42.65 -1.61
C TYR A 364 28.81 41.40 -0.69
N ILE A 365 28.63 41.58 0.61
CA ILE A 365 28.73 40.53 1.58
C ILE A 365 27.31 40.18 2.07
N ASN A 366 26.88 38.97 1.86
CA ASN A 366 25.65 38.46 2.44
C ASN A 366 25.94 37.89 3.82
N VAL A 367 25.33 38.44 4.85
CA VAL A 367 25.41 37.97 6.23
C VAL A 367 24.08 37.36 6.63
N THR A 368 24.11 36.11 7.07
CA THR A 368 22.91 35.36 7.45
C THR A 368 23.06 34.86 8.90
N PRO A 369 22.59 35.62 9.88
CA PRO A 369 22.41 35.11 11.23
C PRO A 369 21.24 34.10 11.26
N SER A 370 21.38 33.03 12.02
CA SER A 370 20.32 32.05 12.28
C SER A 370 20.34 31.56 13.70
N LEU A 371 19.16 31.30 14.24
CA LEU A 371 18.93 30.68 15.53
C LEU A 371 18.04 29.46 15.31
N GLN A 372 18.52 28.30 15.70
CA GLN A 372 17.76 27.08 15.70
C GLN A 372 17.34 26.75 17.13
N PHE A 373 16.04 26.70 17.36
CA PHE A 373 15.49 26.22 18.62
C PHE A 373 14.82 24.86 18.38
N THR A 374 15.08 23.89 19.26
CA THR A 374 14.47 22.56 19.20
C THR A 374 14.02 22.17 20.59
N ASP A 375 12.79 21.74 20.70
CA ASP A 375 12.17 21.26 21.95
C ASP A 375 11.63 19.85 21.76
N ARG A 376 11.96 18.96 22.70
CA ARG A 376 11.59 17.55 22.67
C ARG A 376 10.82 17.21 23.94
N MET A 377 9.70 16.55 23.78
CA MET A 377 8.83 16.14 24.87
C MET A 377 8.77 14.62 24.92
N TYR A 378 8.92 14.06 26.11
CA TYR A 378 8.93 12.63 26.37
C TYR A 378 7.90 12.27 27.44
N SER A 379 7.32 11.07 27.32
CA SER A 379 6.38 10.50 28.29
C SER A 379 7.05 9.72 29.41
N ASN A 380 8.35 9.50 29.31
CA ASN A 380 9.14 8.80 30.31
C ASN A 380 10.61 9.19 30.26
N LYS A 381 11.33 8.85 31.33
CA LYS A 381 12.78 8.87 31.40
C LYS A 381 13.30 7.59 32.07
N ILE A 382 14.52 7.19 31.76
CA ILE A 382 15.13 5.99 32.32
C ILE A 382 16.19 6.40 33.29
N MET A 383 15.99 6.05 34.57
CA MET A 383 16.99 6.21 35.64
C MET A 383 17.83 4.93 35.69
N ARG A 384 19.15 5.10 35.71
CA ARG A 384 20.09 3.99 35.71
C ARG A 384 20.83 3.95 37.05
N SER A 385 20.98 2.76 37.59
CA SER A 385 21.74 2.49 38.78
C SER A 385 22.57 1.23 38.59
N TRP A 386 23.59 1.06 39.44
CA TRP A 386 24.45 -0.12 39.45
C TRP A 386 24.06 -1.04 40.60
N ASP A 387 23.66 -2.27 40.29
CA ASP A 387 23.48 -3.32 41.31
C ASP A 387 24.82 -4.02 41.56
N GLN A 388 25.39 -3.79 42.73
CA GLN A 388 26.67 -4.38 43.14
C GLN A 388 26.58 -5.89 43.34
N THR A 389 25.39 -6.40 43.73
CA THR A 389 25.20 -7.82 44.00
C THR A 389 25.21 -8.64 42.73
N ASN A 390 24.50 -8.19 41.73
CA ASN A 390 24.35 -8.86 40.42
C ASN A 390 25.36 -8.37 39.38
N GLN A 391 26.15 -7.34 39.69
CA GLN A 391 27.11 -6.72 38.76
C GLN A 391 26.47 -6.28 37.44
N THR A 392 25.25 -5.76 37.49
CA THR A 392 24.47 -5.38 36.33
C THR A 392 23.92 -3.95 36.45
N GLU A 393 23.71 -3.32 35.31
CA GLU A 393 23.00 -2.04 35.22
C GLU A 393 21.48 -2.28 35.38
N VAL A 394 20.89 -1.60 36.34
CA VAL A 394 19.44 -1.61 36.56
C VAL A 394 18.84 -0.36 35.98
N ASN A 395 17.82 -0.55 35.17
CA ASN A 395 17.09 0.51 34.49
C ASN A 395 15.69 0.63 35.09
N ASP A 396 15.38 1.77 35.70
CA ASP A 396 14.05 2.10 36.21
C ASP A 396 13.36 3.15 35.32
N THR A 397 12.16 2.86 34.86
CA THR A 397 11.41 3.74 33.98
C THR A 397 10.43 4.61 34.76
N VAL A 398 10.71 5.90 34.82
CA VAL A 398 9.86 6.89 35.48
C VAL A 398 8.97 7.58 34.46
N TYR A 399 7.66 7.37 34.58
CA TYR A 399 6.65 7.96 33.71
C TYR A 399 6.31 9.37 34.16
N GLY A 400 6.14 10.27 33.20
CA GLY A 400 5.82 11.68 33.45
C GLY A 400 5.96 12.47 32.15
N PHE A 401 5.69 13.75 32.22
CA PHE A 401 5.92 14.65 31.10
C PHE A 401 7.24 15.37 31.29
N TYR A 402 8.16 15.17 30.38
CA TYR A 402 9.51 15.72 30.40
C TYR A 402 9.79 16.52 29.15
N ASN A 403 10.43 17.66 29.34
CA ASN A 403 10.81 18.59 28.29
C ASN A 403 12.34 18.71 28.20
N VAL A 404 12.89 18.58 27.00
CA VAL A 404 14.33 18.66 26.71
C VAL A 404 14.53 19.59 25.52
N TYR A 405 14.95 20.83 25.77
CA TYR A 405 15.17 21.79 24.71
C TYR A 405 16.67 22.06 24.48
N ASN A 406 17.00 22.46 23.29
CA ASN A 406 18.30 23.01 22.95
C ASN A 406 18.19 24.10 21.88
N TRP A 407 19.22 24.91 21.81
CA TRP A 407 19.36 25.90 20.77
C TRP A 407 20.81 26.04 20.32
N TYR A 408 20.97 26.48 19.11
CA TYR A 408 22.28 26.93 18.64
C TYR A 408 22.08 28.16 17.75
N ALA A 409 23.07 29.07 17.80
CA ALA A 409 23.13 30.24 16.99
C ALA A 409 24.26 30.13 15.98
N SER A 410 24.05 30.60 14.77
CA SER A 410 25.09 30.69 13.78
C SER A 410 25.01 31.98 12.97
N VAL A 411 26.16 32.43 12.52
CA VAL A 411 26.28 33.57 11.58
C VAL A 411 27.14 33.11 10.42
N SER A 412 26.62 33.22 9.23
CA SER A 412 27.40 32.97 7.99
C SER A 412 27.57 34.23 7.16
N ALA A 413 28.73 34.44 6.65
CA ALA A 413 29.02 35.53 5.71
C ALA A 413 29.56 34.94 4.40
N ASN A 414 29.00 35.32 3.30
CA ASN A 414 29.42 34.88 1.98
C ASN A 414 29.46 36.02 0.98
N THR A 415 30.37 35.95 0.03
CA THR A 415 30.44 36.88 -1.09
C THR A 415 30.83 36.18 -2.38
N THR A 416 30.60 36.83 -3.49
CA THR A 416 31.01 36.30 -4.81
C THR A 416 31.95 37.29 -5.47
N LEU A 417 33.17 36.86 -5.71
CA LEU A 417 34.19 37.62 -6.38
C LEU A 417 34.33 37.14 -7.82
N TYR A 418 34.36 38.08 -8.76
CA TYR A 418 34.51 37.79 -10.17
C TYR A 418 35.86 38.32 -10.66
N GLY A 419 36.71 37.44 -11.15
CA GLY A 419 37.90 37.76 -11.88
C GLY A 419 37.66 37.60 -13.38
N PHE A 420 37.96 38.59 -14.17
CA PHE A 420 37.94 38.52 -15.62
C PHE A 420 39.35 38.67 -16.17
N TYR A 421 39.83 37.67 -16.90
CA TYR A 421 41.14 37.61 -17.49
C TYR A 421 41.01 37.50 -19.00
N LYS A 422 41.82 38.30 -19.72
CA LYS A 422 42.01 38.08 -21.16
C LYS A 422 43.17 37.12 -21.32
N PRO A 423 42.99 35.94 -21.87
CA PRO A 423 44.05 34.97 -22.06
C PRO A 423 45.10 35.51 -23.07
N TRP A 424 46.31 35.09 -22.87
CA TRP A 424 47.41 35.54 -23.72
C TRP A 424 47.29 34.94 -25.12
N ARG A 425 46.94 35.75 -26.12
CA ARG A 425 46.61 35.30 -27.48
C ARG A 425 47.71 34.48 -28.14
N LYS A 426 49.00 34.78 -27.83
CA LYS A 426 50.14 34.01 -28.36
C LYS A 426 50.17 32.54 -27.90
N LEU A 427 49.55 32.22 -26.74
CA LEU A 427 49.55 30.87 -26.17
C LEU A 427 48.25 30.11 -26.45
N PHE A 428 47.11 30.81 -26.50
CA PHE A 428 45.78 30.21 -26.57
C PHE A 428 45.02 30.50 -27.88
N GLY A 429 45.64 31.24 -28.81
CA GLY A 429 44.98 31.62 -30.06
C GLY A 429 43.78 32.56 -29.85
N ASP A 430 42.96 32.71 -30.88
CA ASP A 430 41.75 33.56 -30.84
C ASP A 430 40.48 32.80 -30.38
N GLY A 431 40.61 31.51 -30.06
CA GLY A 431 39.47 30.65 -29.66
C GLY A 431 38.90 30.95 -28.27
N ILE A 432 39.68 31.55 -27.36
CA ILE A 432 39.25 31.93 -26.01
C ILE A 432 39.24 33.46 -25.89
N ILE A 433 38.04 34.04 -25.88
CA ILE A 433 37.84 35.49 -25.84
C ILE A 433 38.09 36.07 -24.44
N ALA A 434 37.62 35.37 -23.38
CA ALA A 434 37.82 35.75 -21.99
C ALA A 434 37.64 34.56 -21.07
N VAL A 435 38.34 34.56 -19.94
CA VAL A 435 38.16 33.60 -18.85
C VAL A 435 37.53 34.33 -17.65
N ARG A 436 36.38 33.85 -17.19
CA ARG A 436 35.74 34.34 -15.97
C ARG A 436 36.04 33.40 -14.82
N HIS A 437 36.78 33.85 -13.85
CA HIS A 437 36.98 33.15 -12.59
C HIS A 437 35.94 33.60 -11.55
N VAL A 438 35.29 32.68 -10.90
CA VAL A 438 34.29 32.97 -9.85
C VAL A 438 34.79 32.36 -8.56
N LEU A 439 35.06 33.17 -7.57
CA LEU A 439 35.43 32.76 -6.22
C LEU A 439 34.26 33.09 -5.27
N LYS A 440 33.82 32.10 -4.49
CA LYS A 440 32.75 32.28 -3.53
C LYS A 440 33.20 31.95 -2.12
N PRO A 441 33.98 32.83 -1.50
CA PRO A 441 34.41 32.61 -0.12
C PRO A 441 33.21 32.68 0.83
N SER A 442 33.18 31.76 1.79
CA SER A 442 32.21 31.78 2.88
C SER A 442 32.89 31.50 4.22
N VAL A 443 32.47 32.23 5.23
CA VAL A 443 32.91 32.07 6.61
C VAL A 443 31.66 31.90 7.45
N SER A 444 31.62 30.88 8.31
CA SER A 444 30.54 30.72 9.25
C SER A 444 31.08 30.46 10.65
N TYR A 445 30.39 31.01 11.62
CA TYR A 445 30.60 30.75 13.05
C TYR A 445 29.32 30.20 13.66
N SER A 446 29.42 29.12 14.39
CA SER A 446 28.32 28.51 15.12
C SER A 446 28.65 28.34 16.59
N TYR A 447 27.65 28.53 17.44
CA TYR A 447 27.78 28.42 18.90
C TYR A 447 26.59 27.64 19.46
N ALA A 448 26.88 26.67 20.33
CA ALA A 448 25.91 26.00 21.18
C ALA A 448 26.41 25.93 22.62
N PRO A 449 25.56 26.18 23.62
CA PRO A 449 25.93 26.05 25.04
C PRO A 449 26.14 24.58 25.40
N ASP A 450 26.75 24.35 26.55
CA ASP A 450 26.88 23.02 27.12
C ASP A 450 25.57 22.57 27.80
N PHE A 451 24.84 21.65 27.15
CA PHE A 451 23.63 21.05 27.69
C PHE A 451 23.91 19.91 28.69
N GLY A 452 25.18 19.57 28.92
CA GLY A 452 25.59 18.60 29.92
C GLY A 452 25.69 19.16 31.33
N THR A 453 25.49 20.49 31.53
CA THR A 453 25.52 21.11 32.83
C THR A 453 24.33 20.71 33.70
N SER A 454 24.51 20.64 35.01
CA SER A 454 23.47 20.27 35.98
C SER A 454 22.21 21.16 35.91
N HIS A 455 22.38 22.41 35.46
CA HIS A 455 21.27 23.36 35.28
C HIS A 455 20.15 22.84 34.32
N TYR A 456 20.50 22.10 33.29
CA TYR A 456 19.53 21.55 32.36
C TYR A 456 18.91 20.23 32.82
N GLY A 457 19.65 19.45 33.66
CA GLY A 457 19.16 18.16 34.14
C GLY A 457 19.00 17.08 33.07
N TYR A 458 19.69 17.22 31.91
CA TYR A 458 19.61 16.28 30.79
C TYR A 458 20.56 15.10 30.90
N TYR A 459 21.50 15.17 31.84
CA TYR A 459 22.49 14.15 32.12
C TYR A 459 22.55 13.84 33.57
N ASP A 460 22.82 12.57 33.93
CA ASP A 460 22.99 12.06 35.27
C ASP A 460 24.18 11.11 35.28
N SER A 461 24.60 10.66 36.44
CA SER A 461 25.72 9.75 36.59
C SER A 461 25.50 8.77 37.75
N TYR A 462 25.99 7.57 37.58
CA TYR A 462 26.06 6.58 38.68
C TYR A 462 27.49 5.99 38.82
N VAL A 463 27.77 5.49 39.98
CA VAL A 463 29.05 4.86 40.27
C VAL A 463 28.96 3.37 39.98
N ARG A 464 29.86 2.86 39.16
CA ARG A 464 30.00 1.46 38.80
C ARG A 464 31.27 0.90 39.43
N THR A 465 31.15 -0.23 40.13
CA THR A 465 32.28 -1.01 40.63
C THR A 465 32.36 -2.31 39.82
N ASP A 466 33.49 -2.57 39.22
CA ASP A 466 33.69 -3.82 38.44
C ASP A 466 34.02 -5.01 39.37
N ALA A 467 34.13 -6.22 38.81
CA ALA A 467 34.45 -7.45 39.52
C ALA A 467 35.85 -7.43 40.16
N TYR A 468 36.70 -6.49 39.75
CA TYR A 468 38.06 -6.32 40.29
C TYR A 468 38.14 -5.22 41.35
N GLY A 469 37.01 -4.59 41.70
CA GLY A 469 36.95 -3.53 42.70
C GLY A 469 37.29 -2.12 42.16
N ASN A 470 37.48 -1.96 40.83
CA ASN A 470 37.73 -0.65 40.26
C ASN A 470 36.43 0.17 40.21
N VAL A 471 36.52 1.39 40.71
CA VAL A 471 35.38 2.32 40.72
C VAL A 471 35.44 3.27 39.55
N SER A 472 34.37 3.36 38.80
CA SER A 472 34.22 4.28 37.67
C SER A 472 32.88 5.01 37.71
N THR A 473 32.88 6.29 37.31
CA THR A 473 31.64 7.07 37.16
C THR A 473 31.16 7.00 35.73
N VAL A 474 29.96 6.45 35.54
CA VAL A 474 29.29 6.37 34.22
C VAL A 474 28.31 7.51 34.14
N THR A 475 28.51 8.39 33.16
CA THR A 475 27.57 9.47 32.85
C THR A 475 26.64 9.03 31.72
N TYR A 476 25.37 9.23 31.90
CA TYR A 476 24.34 8.87 30.93
C TYR A 476 23.28 9.98 30.81
N SER A 477 22.42 9.90 29.82
CA SER A 477 21.22 10.72 29.79
C SER A 477 19.99 9.86 30.06
N PRO A 478 19.12 10.26 31.01
CA PRO A 478 17.84 9.59 31.24
C PRO A 478 16.92 9.54 30.00
N TYR A 479 17.18 10.41 29.03
CA TYR A 479 16.39 10.53 27.79
C TYR A 479 17.06 9.87 26.57
N SER A 480 18.18 9.17 26.76
CA SER A 480 18.94 8.54 25.65
C SER A 480 18.13 7.57 24.80
N ASN A 481 17.14 6.89 25.39
CA ASN A 481 16.24 5.97 24.72
C ASN A 481 15.00 6.65 24.13
N GLY A 482 14.87 7.99 24.28
CA GLY A 482 13.78 8.76 23.69
C GLY A 482 13.80 8.76 22.16
N MET A 483 12.64 9.05 21.55
CA MET A 483 12.48 9.02 20.09
C MET A 483 13.39 10.00 19.34
N PHE A 484 13.70 11.14 19.94
CA PHE A 484 14.37 12.27 19.25
C PHE A 484 15.77 12.56 19.79
N GLY A 485 16.29 11.71 20.65
CA GLY A 485 17.62 11.85 21.24
C GLY A 485 17.75 13.04 22.21
N VAL A 486 18.95 13.34 22.61
CA VAL A 486 19.28 14.41 23.57
C VAL A 486 20.30 15.37 23.00
N PRO A 487 20.33 16.64 23.45
CA PRO A 487 21.38 17.58 23.09
C PRO A 487 22.76 17.07 23.53
N SER A 488 23.79 17.32 22.76
CA SER A 488 25.16 16.91 23.07
C SER A 488 25.71 17.66 24.27
N ARG A 489 26.58 16.96 25.04
CA ARG A 489 27.40 17.57 26.11
C ARG A 489 28.54 18.38 25.49
N GLY A 490 28.97 19.35 26.23
CA GLY A 490 30.09 20.21 25.88
C GLY A 490 29.68 21.45 25.07
N LYS A 491 30.30 22.55 25.42
CA LYS A 491 30.18 23.80 24.70
C LYS A 491 30.83 23.66 23.34
N SER A 492 30.12 23.98 22.28
CA SER A 492 30.71 23.96 20.93
C SER A 492 30.74 25.35 20.31
N GLY A 493 31.92 25.70 19.75
CA GLY A 493 32.09 26.86 18.91
C GLY A 493 32.91 26.44 17.69
N ASN A 494 32.31 26.55 16.50
CA ASN A 494 32.94 26.10 15.25
C ASN A 494 33.07 27.26 14.27
N ILE A 495 34.29 27.45 13.74
CA ILE A 495 34.51 28.34 12.62
C ILE A 495 34.78 27.46 11.42
N SER A 496 34.03 27.66 10.34
CA SER A 496 34.30 27.01 9.06
C SER A 496 34.54 28.05 7.96
N MET A 497 35.56 27.80 7.18
CA MET A 497 35.89 28.61 5.99
C MET A 497 35.83 27.71 4.76
N ARG A 498 35.25 28.21 3.73
CA ARG A 498 35.10 27.45 2.48
C ARG A 498 35.38 28.34 1.30
#